data_708dee23d4e8c9fd5dc9472c48bdfa92
#
_entry.id   708dee23d4e8c9fd5dc9472c48bdfa92
#
_cell.length_a   1.000
_cell.length_b   1.000
_cell.length_c   1.000
_cell.angle_alpha   90.00
_cell.angle_beta   90.00
_cell.angle_gamma   90.00
#
_symmetry.space_group_name_H-M   'P 1'
#
loop_
_entity.id
_entity.type
_entity.pdbx_description
1 polymer ?
#
loop_
_entity_poly.entity_id
_entity_poly.type
_entity_poly.pdbx_seq_one_letter_code
_entity_poly.pdbx_strand_id
1 'polypeptide(L)'
;MAQSFGLIGLAVMGENLALNVERNGFPISVYNRSRDKTDAFISTRAKDKNVVATYSLEELVQSLERPRKILIMVKAGAPVDAVMNQLKPLLEEGDMIIDGGNSLFTDTDRRVAEMESTGLRFIGMGVSGGEEGALNGPSLMPGGTEAAYREIEPIVTKIAAQVDDGPCVTYIGPSGAGHYVKMVHNGIEYGDMQLIAEAYDLLKNVIGCSDRELHEIFSEWNTTDELNSFLIEITADIFSRIDPDTNQPLVELILDAAGQKGTGRWTIASALELGVATPTMTAAVTARIMSSYKAERVAASKILEGPSIKFDGDKKAFINMVRDALYCSKICSYAQGMALLGAASKEYNYNLNLGEMARIWKGGCIIRAGFLDKIKVAYQHDPNLANLLLAPEFKQTILDRQSAWREVIATAAKTGIPVPAFSASLDYFDSYRRASLPQNLTQAQRDYFGAHTYMRTDKEGIFHSEWTQLAKESLQISTPEVPLAHVEENEAPREVVETAPVETKS
;
A
#
# COMPACT_ATOMS: atom_id res chain seq x y z
N MET A 1 15.06 29.96 -24.84
CA MET A 1 15.94 29.39 -23.81
C MET A 1 15.62 27.89 -23.73
N ALA A 2 16.65 27.06 -23.54
CA ALA A 2 16.45 25.64 -23.36
C ALA A 2 15.64 25.38 -22.06
N GLN A 3 14.82 24.36 -22.06
CA GLN A 3 13.98 24.00 -20.90
C GLN A 3 14.72 22.98 -20.04
N SER A 4 14.58 23.07 -18.73
CA SER A 4 15.28 22.18 -17.79
C SER A 4 14.59 20.83 -17.57
N PHE A 5 13.33 20.70 -17.98
CA PHE A 5 12.54 19.50 -17.77
C PHE A 5 11.55 19.24 -18.91
N GLY A 6 11.36 17.99 -19.27
CA GLY A 6 10.37 17.56 -20.27
C GLY A 6 9.31 16.69 -19.63
N LEU A 7 8.05 16.82 -20.06
CA LEU A 7 6.96 15.97 -19.59
C LEU A 7 6.15 15.42 -20.76
N ILE A 8 5.94 14.11 -20.77
CA ILE A 8 5.14 13.38 -21.77
C ILE A 8 3.88 12.84 -21.13
N GLY A 9 2.72 13.23 -21.66
CA GLY A 9 1.42 12.73 -21.22
C GLY A 9 0.65 13.75 -20.38
N LEU A 10 -0.27 14.46 -21.04
CA LEU A 10 -1.13 15.49 -20.46
C LEU A 10 -2.51 14.88 -20.14
N ALA A 11 -2.54 13.98 -19.17
CA ALA A 11 -3.73 13.63 -18.42
C ALA A 11 -3.69 14.35 -17.05
N VAL A 12 -4.70 14.16 -16.21
CA VAL A 12 -4.87 14.89 -14.94
C VAL A 12 -3.55 15.01 -14.14
N MET A 13 -2.85 13.91 -13.94
CA MET A 13 -1.58 13.91 -13.19
C MET A 13 -0.47 14.67 -13.91
N GLY A 14 -0.32 14.45 -15.23
CA GLY A 14 0.74 15.09 -16.01
C GLY A 14 0.57 16.61 -16.12
N GLU A 15 -0.65 17.10 -16.36
CA GLU A 15 -0.93 18.53 -16.37
C GLU A 15 -0.60 19.19 -15.02
N ASN A 16 -1.03 18.57 -13.91
CA ASN A 16 -0.79 19.09 -12.57
C ASN A 16 0.69 19.09 -12.19
N LEU A 17 1.44 18.03 -12.54
CA LEU A 17 2.89 18.00 -12.35
C LEU A 17 3.62 19.04 -13.20
N ALA A 18 3.21 19.25 -14.47
CA ALA A 18 3.80 20.29 -15.32
C ALA A 18 3.63 21.67 -14.69
N LEU A 19 2.44 21.99 -14.18
CA LEU A 19 2.16 23.24 -13.49
C LEU A 19 2.95 23.38 -12.18
N ASN A 20 3.14 22.28 -11.46
CA ASN A 20 3.92 22.25 -10.23
C ASN A 20 5.42 22.52 -10.51
N VAL A 21 5.99 21.86 -11.52
CA VAL A 21 7.38 22.08 -11.96
C VAL A 21 7.60 23.54 -12.35
N GLU A 22 6.72 24.09 -13.21
CA GLU A 22 6.79 25.48 -13.67
C GLU A 22 6.68 26.48 -12.51
N ARG A 23 5.69 26.28 -11.61
CA ARG A 23 5.47 27.14 -10.45
C ARG A 23 6.68 27.19 -9.51
N ASN A 24 7.46 26.11 -9.44
CA ASN A 24 8.68 26.05 -8.63
C ASN A 24 9.90 26.59 -9.34
N GLY A 25 9.72 27.27 -10.49
CA GLY A 25 10.76 28.01 -11.19
C GLY A 25 11.57 27.19 -12.19
N PHE A 26 11.12 25.98 -12.55
CA PHE A 26 11.78 25.16 -13.56
C PHE A 26 11.04 25.28 -14.90
N PRO A 27 11.69 25.84 -15.93
CA PRO A 27 11.11 25.90 -17.26
C PRO A 27 10.87 24.49 -17.80
N ILE A 28 9.70 24.25 -18.39
CA ILE A 28 9.27 22.92 -18.79
C ILE A 28 8.71 22.88 -20.20
N SER A 29 9.09 21.84 -20.97
CA SER A 29 8.45 21.48 -22.23
C SER A 29 7.48 20.33 -22.03
N VAL A 30 6.32 20.39 -22.70
CA VAL A 30 5.30 19.36 -22.59
C VAL A 30 4.93 18.81 -23.96
N TYR A 31 4.68 17.50 -23.98
CA TYR A 31 4.22 16.77 -25.16
C TYR A 31 3.07 15.82 -24.80
N ASN A 32 2.08 15.77 -25.67
CA ASN A 32 1.06 14.73 -25.63
C ASN A 32 0.77 14.20 -27.05
N ARG A 33 0.56 12.90 -27.16
CA ARG A 33 0.27 12.24 -28.46
C ARG A 33 -0.91 12.90 -29.21
N SER A 34 -1.94 13.35 -28.50
CA SER A 34 -3.02 14.12 -29.06
C SER A 34 -2.68 15.61 -29.00
N ARG A 35 -2.51 16.24 -30.16
CA ARG A 35 -2.23 17.67 -30.28
C ARG A 35 -3.27 18.53 -29.58
N ASP A 36 -4.55 18.21 -29.76
CA ASP A 36 -5.66 18.96 -29.16
C ASP A 36 -5.54 19.08 -27.63
N LYS A 37 -5.02 18.02 -26.96
CA LYS A 37 -4.78 18.09 -25.50
C LYS A 37 -3.67 19.05 -25.14
N THR A 38 -2.58 19.09 -25.94
CA THR A 38 -1.50 20.04 -25.73
C THR A 38 -2.03 21.47 -25.92
N ASP A 39 -2.75 21.73 -27.03
CA ASP A 39 -3.32 23.04 -27.32
C ASP A 39 -4.32 23.48 -26.24
N ALA A 40 -5.20 22.58 -25.78
CA ALA A 40 -6.14 22.85 -24.70
C ALA A 40 -5.41 23.20 -23.40
N PHE A 41 -4.41 22.43 -23.00
CA PHE A 41 -3.63 22.68 -21.79
C PHE A 41 -2.93 24.05 -21.83
N ILE A 42 -2.26 24.36 -22.95
CA ILE A 42 -1.53 25.64 -23.13
C ILE A 42 -2.47 26.83 -23.15
N SER A 43 -3.62 26.71 -23.84
CA SER A 43 -4.56 27.82 -23.98
C SER A 43 -5.41 28.08 -22.70
N THR A 44 -5.47 27.12 -21.79
CA THR A 44 -6.27 27.21 -20.56
C THR A 44 -5.41 27.22 -19.31
N ARG A 45 -5.03 26.06 -18.78
CA ARG A 45 -4.36 25.90 -17.47
C ARG A 45 -2.92 26.43 -17.44
N ALA A 46 -2.20 26.33 -18.56
CA ALA A 46 -0.83 26.82 -18.68
C ALA A 46 -0.74 28.18 -19.38
N LYS A 47 -1.87 28.87 -19.61
CA LYS A 47 -1.90 30.21 -20.19
C LYS A 47 -1.07 31.17 -19.33
N ASP A 48 -0.23 31.94 -20.02
CA ASP A 48 0.67 32.94 -19.41
C ASP A 48 1.75 32.34 -18.47
N LYS A 49 2.02 31.03 -18.56
CA LYS A 49 3.05 30.33 -17.81
C LYS A 49 4.27 30.00 -18.67
N ASN A 50 5.40 29.73 -18.03
CA ASN A 50 6.63 29.35 -18.71
C ASN A 50 6.63 27.84 -19.08
N VAL A 51 5.63 27.43 -19.86
CA VAL A 51 5.45 26.09 -20.39
C VAL A 51 5.52 26.10 -21.90
N VAL A 52 6.40 25.33 -22.48
CA VAL A 52 6.60 25.23 -23.93
C VAL A 52 5.84 24.04 -24.49
N ALA A 53 4.92 24.28 -25.43
CA ALA A 53 4.27 23.22 -26.19
C ALA A 53 5.23 22.61 -27.21
N THR A 54 5.22 21.29 -27.30
CA THR A 54 5.90 20.54 -28.38
C THR A 54 4.93 19.54 -28.99
N TYR A 55 5.10 19.30 -30.29
CA TYR A 55 4.14 18.50 -31.08
C TYR A 55 4.73 17.22 -31.65
N SER A 56 6.04 17.01 -31.38
CA SER A 56 6.70 15.73 -31.62
C SER A 56 7.70 15.43 -30.50
N LEU A 57 8.19 14.20 -30.42
CA LEU A 57 9.23 13.82 -29.45
C LEU A 57 10.57 14.48 -29.82
N GLU A 58 10.85 14.69 -31.10
CA GLU A 58 12.02 15.39 -31.61
C GLU A 58 12.00 16.85 -31.13
N GLU A 59 10.90 17.56 -31.28
CA GLU A 59 10.74 18.93 -30.79
C GLU A 59 10.93 18.98 -29.26
N LEU A 60 10.37 18.03 -28.52
CA LEU A 60 10.53 17.94 -27.06
C LEU A 60 12.03 17.81 -26.72
N VAL A 61 12.70 16.81 -27.29
CA VAL A 61 14.11 16.53 -27.00
C VAL A 61 15.00 17.71 -27.36
N GLN A 62 14.76 18.37 -28.51
CA GLN A 62 15.52 19.55 -28.95
C GLN A 62 15.31 20.78 -28.07
N SER A 63 14.16 20.88 -27.39
CA SER A 63 13.84 22.00 -26.53
C SER A 63 14.56 21.94 -25.17
N LEU A 64 15.13 20.79 -24.80
CA LEU A 64 15.70 20.55 -23.46
C LEU A 64 17.18 20.81 -23.39
N GLU A 65 17.65 21.33 -22.25
CA GLU A 65 19.06 21.39 -21.89
C GLU A 65 19.64 20.01 -21.58
N ARG A 66 20.96 19.84 -21.78
CA ARG A 66 21.66 18.58 -21.46
C ARG A 66 22.30 18.62 -20.07
N PRO A 67 22.33 17.47 -19.38
CA PRO A 67 21.63 16.21 -19.70
C PRO A 67 20.13 16.36 -19.62
N ARG A 68 19.42 15.83 -20.62
CA ARG A 68 17.97 15.95 -20.72
C ARG A 68 17.26 15.12 -19.67
N LYS A 69 16.18 15.64 -19.11
CA LYS A 69 15.36 14.98 -18.07
C LYS A 69 13.92 14.94 -18.56
N ILE A 70 13.40 13.75 -18.84
CA ILE A 70 12.07 13.56 -19.44
C ILE A 70 11.22 12.68 -18.55
N LEU A 71 10.19 13.27 -17.95
CA LEU A 71 9.18 12.57 -17.16
C LEU A 71 8.07 12.01 -18.06
N ILE A 72 7.83 10.71 -17.95
CA ILE A 72 6.75 10.02 -18.66
C ILE A 72 5.57 9.80 -17.71
N MET A 73 4.40 10.35 -18.05
CA MET A 73 3.15 10.22 -17.32
C MET A 73 2.08 9.53 -18.19
N VAL A 74 2.39 8.30 -18.62
CA VAL A 74 1.49 7.47 -19.43
C VAL A 74 1.01 6.25 -18.66
N LYS A 75 0.05 5.50 -19.24
CA LYS A 75 -0.42 4.25 -18.63
C LYS A 75 0.73 3.25 -18.51
N ALA A 76 0.86 2.61 -17.35
CA ALA A 76 1.85 1.58 -17.07
C ALA A 76 1.81 0.39 -18.07
N GLY A 77 2.93 -0.30 -18.20
CA GLY A 77 3.11 -1.44 -19.11
C GLY A 77 3.57 -1.00 -20.50
N ALA A 78 3.09 -1.67 -21.53
CA ALA A 78 3.50 -1.48 -22.93
C ALA A 78 3.51 -0.01 -23.43
N PRO A 79 2.62 0.91 -23.01
CA PRO A 79 2.72 2.31 -23.38
C PRO A 79 4.01 3.01 -22.95
N VAL A 80 4.57 2.64 -21.78
CA VAL A 80 5.87 3.17 -21.33
C VAL A 80 6.99 2.67 -22.23
N ASP A 81 7.01 1.37 -22.56
CA ASP A 81 8.01 0.79 -23.46
C ASP A 81 7.94 1.42 -24.86
N ALA A 82 6.73 1.69 -25.37
CA ALA A 82 6.52 2.34 -26.65
C ALA A 82 7.10 3.75 -26.70
N VAL A 83 6.93 4.55 -25.63
CA VAL A 83 7.51 5.90 -25.54
C VAL A 83 9.03 5.82 -25.39
N MET A 84 9.54 4.93 -24.54
CA MET A 84 10.99 4.70 -24.40
C MET A 84 11.67 4.36 -25.74
N ASN A 85 11.08 3.43 -26.49
CA ASN A 85 11.63 3.01 -27.78
C ASN A 85 11.66 4.14 -28.83
N GLN A 86 10.71 5.08 -28.77
CA GLN A 86 10.70 6.25 -29.63
C GLN A 86 11.70 7.32 -29.17
N LEU A 87 11.94 7.44 -27.86
CA LEU A 87 12.91 8.41 -27.31
C LEU A 87 14.38 7.97 -27.51
N LYS A 88 14.67 6.67 -27.36
CA LYS A 88 16.02 6.13 -27.40
C LYS A 88 16.88 6.68 -28.57
N PRO A 89 16.41 6.66 -29.83
CA PRO A 89 17.23 7.17 -30.97
C PRO A 89 17.41 8.69 -30.97
N LEU A 90 16.69 9.43 -30.13
CA LEU A 90 16.72 10.89 -30.03
C LEU A 90 17.60 11.38 -28.88
N LEU A 91 17.93 10.49 -27.94
CA LEU A 91 18.66 10.80 -26.71
C LEU A 91 20.12 10.44 -26.84
N GLU A 92 20.95 11.08 -26.00
CA GLU A 92 22.40 10.93 -25.98
C GLU A 92 22.84 10.42 -24.59
N GLU A 93 24.09 9.92 -24.54
CA GLU A 93 24.68 9.45 -23.28
C GLU A 93 24.51 10.46 -22.14
N GLY A 94 24.06 10.00 -20.99
CA GLY A 94 23.76 10.81 -19.81
C GLY A 94 22.36 11.41 -19.77
N ASP A 95 21.60 11.41 -20.87
CA ASP A 95 20.19 11.81 -20.85
C ASP A 95 19.34 10.82 -20.03
N MET A 96 18.24 11.30 -19.46
CA MET A 96 17.45 10.58 -18.47
C MET A 96 15.97 10.47 -18.85
N ILE A 97 15.43 9.27 -18.71
CA ILE A 97 13.99 9.02 -18.71
C ILE A 97 13.54 8.72 -17.29
N ILE A 98 12.44 9.36 -16.87
CA ILE A 98 11.80 9.19 -15.57
C ILE A 98 10.39 8.63 -15.81
N ASP A 99 10.11 7.41 -15.36
CA ASP A 99 8.76 6.83 -15.39
C ASP A 99 8.02 7.22 -14.11
N GLY A 100 7.08 8.17 -14.22
CA GLY A 100 6.24 8.64 -13.12
C GLY A 100 4.90 7.90 -13.00
N GLY A 101 4.68 6.86 -13.80
CA GLY A 101 3.49 6.02 -13.75
C GLY A 101 3.47 5.08 -12.54
N ASN A 102 2.36 4.36 -12.38
CA ASN A 102 2.28 3.24 -11.43
C ASN A 102 2.75 1.94 -12.12
N SER A 103 4.00 1.89 -12.54
CA SER A 103 4.57 0.73 -13.22
C SER A 103 4.87 -0.42 -12.25
N LEU A 104 4.80 -1.65 -12.75
CA LEU A 104 5.25 -2.80 -12.01
C LEU A 104 6.77 -2.72 -11.84
N PHE A 105 7.27 -2.97 -10.64
CA PHE A 105 8.70 -2.81 -10.32
C PHE A 105 9.62 -3.70 -11.16
N THR A 106 9.19 -4.91 -11.50
CA THR A 106 9.94 -5.84 -12.37
C THR A 106 10.08 -5.31 -13.81
N ASP A 107 9.05 -4.61 -14.32
CA ASP A 107 9.17 -3.91 -15.59
C ASP A 107 10.20 -2.77 -15.50
N THR A 108 10.24 -2.11 -14.35
CA THR A 108 11.20 -1.03 -14.09
C THR A 108 12.62 -1.57 -14.00
N ASP A 109 12.84 -2.70 -13.32
CA ASP A 109 14.15 -3.37 -13.26
C ASP A 109 14.67 -3.66 -14.67
N ARG A 110 13.82 -4.25 -15.52
CA ARG A 110 14.16 -4.52 -16.93
C ARG A 110 14.50 -3.23 -17.69
N ARG A 111 13.71 -2.17 -17.50
CA ARG A 111 13.92 -0.88 -18.18
C ARG A 111 15.19 -0.18 -17.74
N VAL A 112 15.51 -0.22 -16.45
CA VAL A 112 16.77 0.29 -15.91
C VAL A 112 17.95 -0.40 -16.59
N ALA A 113 18.00 -1.74 -16.57
CA ALA A 113 19.06 -2.51 -17.17
C ALA A 113 19.20 -2.25 -18.69
N GLU A 114 18.07 -2.12 -19.39
CA GLU A 114 18.03 -1.82 -20.83
C GLU A 114 18.59 -0.43 -21.14
N MET A 115 18.22 0.59 -20.36
CA MET A 115 18.65 1.97 -20.61
C MET A 115 20.13 2.18 -20.25
N GLU A 116 20.58 1.65 -19.12
CA GLU A 116 21.97 1.72 -18.71
C GLU A 116 22.92 1.06 -19.71
N SER A 117 22.49 -0.03 -20.38
CA SER A 117 23.28 -0.68 -21.43
C SER A 117 23.53 0.23 -22.65
N THR A 118 22.76 1.31 -22.77
CA THR A 118 22.90 2.30 -23.88
C THR A 118 23.54 3.61 -23.44
N GLY A 119 24.00 3.71 -22.18
CA GLY A 119 24.54 4.96 -21.61
C GLY A 119 23.47 5.97 -21.20
N LEU A 120 22.19 5.63 -21.34
CA LEU A 120 21.06 6.42 -20.87
C LEU A 120 20.74 6.09 -19.40
N ARG A 121 20.12 7.03 -18.71
CA ARG A 121 19.68 6.85 -17.33
C ARG A 121 18.18 6.61 -17.25
N PHE A 122 17.76 5.81 -16.28
CA PHE A 122 16.36 5.56 -16.03
C PHE A 122 16.03 5.64 -14.54
N ILE A 123 14.94 6.32 -14.22
CA ILE A 123 14.39 6.40 -12.86
C ILE A 123 12.94 5.91 -12.90
N GLY A 124 12.63 4.92 -12.07
CA GLY A 124 11.26 4.57 -11.73
C GLY A 124 10.81 5.41 -10.54
N MET A 125 9.94 6.38 -10.74
CA MET A 125 9.52 7.30 -9.70
C MET A 125 8.04 7.12 -9.34
N GLY A 126 7.77 6.53 -8.20
CA GLY A 126 6.42 6.52 -7.65
C GLY A 126 5.94 7.95 -7.34
N VAL A 127 4.76 8.31 -7.83
CA VAL A 127 4.12 9.60 -7.58
C VAL A 127 2.80 9.35 -6.84
N SER A 128 2.59 10.01 -5.71
CA SER A 128 1.36 9.93 -4.93
C SER A 128 0.72 11.31 -4.75
N GLY A 129 -0.50 11.36 -4.18
CA GLY A 129 -1.21 12.60 -3.84
C GLY A 129 -2.41 12.92 -4.71
N GLY A 130 -2.70 12.11 -5.73
CA GLY A 130 -3.81 12.36 -6.64
C GLY A 130 -3.67 13.69 -7.40
N GLU A 131 -4.79 14.25 -7.82
CA GLU A 131 -4.84 15.48 -8.61
C GLU A 131 -4.27 16.68 -7.83
N GLU A 132 -4.73 16.86 -6.60
CA GLU A 132 -4.32 17.97 -5.75
C GLU A 132 -2.85 17.87 -5.34
N GLY A 133 -2.41 16.68 -4.92
CA GLY A 133 -1.01 16.45 -4.55
C GLY A 133 -0.06 16.69 -5.73
N ALA A 134 -0.39 16.22 -6.92
CA ALA A 134 0.41 16.46 -8.11
C ALA A 134 0.60 17.95 -8.39
N LEU A 135 -0.44 18.77 -8.16
CA LEU A 135 -0.38 20.22 -8.32
C LEU A 135 0.36 20.90 -7.16
N ASN A 136 0.03 20.57 -5.92
CA ASN A 136 0.44 21.33 -4.74
C ASN A 136 1.64 20.77 -3.99
N GLY A 137 2.09 19.57 -4.33
CA GLY A 137 3.24 18.89 -3.74
C GLY A 137 2.91 17.40 -3.54
N PRO A 138 3.41 16.51 -4.41
CA PRO A 138 3.28 15.07 -4.25
C PRO A 138 4.29 14.50 -3.27
N SER A 139 4.00 13.30 -2.74
CA SER A 139 5.04 12.41 -2.23
C SER A 139 5.71 11.70 -3.41
N LEU A 140 7.03 11.78 -3.50
CA LEU A 140 7.83 11.25 -4.59
C LEU A 140 8.77 10.15 -4.11
N MET A 141 8.81 9.04 -4.84
CA MET A 141 9.56 7.83 -4.52
C MET A 141 10.48 7.45 -5.69
N PRO A 142 11.56 8.20 -5.93
CA PRO A 142 12.51 7.92 -7.02
C PRO A 142 13.42 6.74 -6.69
N GLY A 143 13.46 5.74 -7.60
CA GLY A 143 14.38 4.60 -7.60
C GLY A 143 15.17 4.53 -8.90
N GLY A 144 16.38 3.99 -8.86
CA GLY A 144 17.33 3.93 -9.96
C GLY A 144 18.75 4.08 -9.42
N THR A 145 19.71 4.50 -10.23
CA THR A 145 21.04 4.79 -9.67
C THR A 145 21.03 6.05 -8.82
N GLU A 146 21.81 6.08 -7.75
CA GLU A 146 21.93 7.27 -6.90
C GLU A 146 22.45 8.48 -7.70
N ALA A 147 23.37 8.25 -8.64
CA ALA A 147 23.88 9.31 -9.52
C ALA A 147 22.76 9.94 -10.37
N ALA A 148 21.84 9.15 -10.89
CA ALA A 148 20.68 9.65 -11.62
C ALA A 148 19.74 10.46 -10.70
N TYR A 149 19.49 9.97 -9.48
CA TYR A 149 18.69 10.71 -8.50
C TYR A 149 19.29 12.08 -8.18
N ARG A 150 20.60 12.17 -7.95
CA ARG A 150 21.26 13.44 -7.60
C ARG A 150 21.06 14.52 -8.64
N GLU A 151 20.86 14.17 -9.91
CA GLU A 151 20.59 15.15 -10.97
C GLU A 151 19.16 15.69 -10.97
N ILE A 152 18.20 14.92 -10.49
CA ILE A 152 16.82 15.40 -10.37
C ILE A 152 16.48 15.91 -8.96
N GLU A 153 17.31 15.63 -7.97
CA GLU A 153 17.12 16.03 -6.58
C GLU A 153 16.76 17.52 -6.41
N PRO A 154 17.43 18.48 -7.10
CA PRO A 154 17.09 19.90 -7.00
C PRO A 154 15.67 20.22 -7.47
N ILE A 155 15.13 19.45 -8.42
CA ILE A 155 13.77 19.62 -8.94
C ILE A 155 12.77 18.92 -8.00
N VAL A 156 12.98 17.61 -7.75
CA VAL A 156 12.01 16.80 -7.00
C VAL A 156 11.85 17.23 -5.56
N THR A 157 12.89 17.77 -4.92
CA THR A 157 12.81 18.34 -3.56
C THR A 157 11.97 19.61 -3.50
N LYS A 158 11.96 20.41 -4.57
CA LYS A 158 11.15 21.63 -4.65
C LYS A 158 9.69 21.35 -4.94
N ILE A 159 9.41 20.40 -5.84
CA ILE A 159 8.03 20.10 -6.26
C ILE A 159 7.32 19.15 -5.32
N ALA A 160 8.02 18.43 -4.43
CA ALA A 160 7.44 17.55 -3.42
C ALA A 160 6.69 18.34 -2.34
N ALA A 161 5.75 17.67 -1.65
CA ALA A 161 5.12 18.23 -0.46
C ALA A 161 6.18 18.60 0.56
N GLN A 162 5.99 19.75 1.23
CA GLN A 162 6.86 20.22 2.31
C GLN A 162 6.16 19.97 3.64
N VAL A 163 6.83 19.27 4.54
CA VAL A 163 6.37 19.01 5.90
C VAL A 163 7.43 19.50 6.89
N ASP A 164 7.12 19.43 8.18
CA ASP A 164 7.98 19.93 9.26
C ASP A 164 9.42 19.38 9.27
N ASP A 165 9.60 18.14 8.81
CA ASP A 165 10.91 17.47 8.73
C ASP A 165 11.44 17.31 7.29
N GLY A 166 11.00 18.19 6.39
CA GLY A 166 11.56 18.34 5.05
C GLY A 166 10.65 17.92 3.90
N PRO A 167 11.18 17.88 2.68
CA PRO A 167 10.41 17.52 1.50
C PRO A 167 10.01 16.03 1.52
N CYS A 168 8.78 15.72 1.09
CA CYS A 168 8.28 14.35 0.97
C CYS A 168 8.87 13.62 -0.24
N VAL A 169 10.17 13.58 -0.30
CA VAL A 169 10.98 12.85 -1.29
C VAL A 169 12.30 12.42 -0.67
N THR A 170 12.79 11.26 -1.08
CA THR A 170 14.15 10.78 -0.78
C THR A 170 14.56 9.79 -1.86
N TYR A 171 15.86 9.56 -2.01
CA TYR A 171 16.32 8.41 -2.81
C TYR A 171 15.85 7.12 -2.17
N ILE A 172 15.10 6.32 -2.91
CA ILE A 172 14.51 5.09 -2.37
C ILE A 172 15.52 3.93 -2.39
N GLY A 173 16.20 3.76 -3.50
CA GLY A 173 17.13 2.65 -3.70
C GLY A 173 17.35 2.34 -5.17
N PRO A 174 18.15 1.30 -5.47
CA PRO A 174 18.50 0.95 -6.86
C PRO A 174 17.29 0.41 -7.63
N SER A 175 17.42 0.42 -8.95
CA SER A 175 16.52 -0.23 -9.89
C SER A 175 15.05 0.12 -9.69
N GLY A 176 14.16 -0.87 -9.56
CA GLY A 176 12.72 -0.71 -9.37
C GLY A 176 12.26 -0.32 -7.97
N ALA A 177 13.17 -0.03 -7.02
CA ALA A 177 12.85 0.25 -5.62
C ALA A 177 11.77 1.33 -5.45
N GLY A 178 11.81 2.40 -6.24
CA GLY A 178 10.81 3.47 -6.17
C GLY A 178 9.40 3.02 -6.49
N HIS A 179 9.23 2.25 -7.55
CA HIS A 179 7.94 1.67 -7.91
C HIS A 179 7.51 0.56 -6.94
N TYR A 180 8.44 -0.18 -6.37
CA TYR A 180 8.13 -1.17 -5.33
C TYR A 180 7.54 -0.49 -4.09
N VAL A 181 8.20 0.54 -3.57
CA VAL A 181 7.70 1.30 -2.41
C VAL A 181 6.35 1.93 -2.72
N LYS A 182 6.15 2.47 -3.93
CA LYS A 182 4.85 3.01 -4.35
C LYS A 182 3.77 1.92 -4.45
N MET A 183 4.10 0.73 -4.91
CA MET A 183 3.20 -0.41 -4.98
C MET A 183 2.72 -0.80 -3.58
N VAL A 184 3.63 -0.94 -2.61
CA VAL A 184 3.30 -1.27 -1.21
C VAL A 184 2.51 -0.14 -0.54
N HIS A 185 2.87 1.13 -0.78
CA HIS A 185 2.06 2.28 -0.37
C HIS A 185 0.60 2.12 -0.80
N ASN A 186 0.36 1.73 -2.06
CA ASN A 186 -0.99 1.50 -2.55
C ASN A 186 -1.65 0.27 -1.91
N GLY A 187 -0.89 -0.75 -1.54
CA GLY A 187 -1.42 -1.89 -0.77
C GLY A 187 -1.96 -1.45 0.60
N ILE A 188 -1.21 -0.61 1.32
CA ILE A 188 -1.64 0.00 2.59
C ILE A 188 -2.89 0.86 2.35
N GLU A 189 -2.91 1.68 1.30
CA GLU A 189 -4.06 2.50 0.91
C GLU A 189 -5.34 1.65 0.74
N TYR A 190 -5.24 0.49 0.09
CA TYR A 190 -6.37 -0.43 -0.06
C TYR A 190 -6.85 -0.95 1.30
N GLY A 191 -5.93 -1.34 2.19
CA GLY A 191 -6.24 -1.73 3.55
C GLY A 191 -7.00 -0.63 4.31
N ASP A 192 -6.46 0.57 4.32
CA ASP A 192 -7.07 1.74 4.98
C ASP A 192 -8.46 2.06 4.46
N MET A 193 -8.63 2.10 3.13
CA MET A 193 -9.94 2.37 2.51
C MET A 193 -10.98 1.31 2.88
N GLN A 194 -10.59 0.04 2.90
CA GLN A 194 -11.50 -1.04 3.26
C GLN A 194 -11.88 -0.97 4.74
N LEU A 195 -10.93 -0.73 5.65
CA LEU A 195 -11.18 -0.56 7.07
C LEU A 195 -12.14 0.61 7.36
N ILE A 196 -11.97 1.74 6.67
CA ILE A 196 -12.87 2.89 6.77
C ILE A 196 -14.27 2.53 6.25
N ALA A 197 -14.36 1.80 5.12
CA ALA A 197 -15.64 1.36 4.57
C ALA A 197 -16.37 0.39 5.51
N GLU A 198 -15.66 -0.51 6.19
CA GLU A 198 -16.22 -1.42 7.17
C GLU A 198 -16.67 -0.66 8.43
N ALA A 199 -15.92 0.34 8.89
CA ALA A 199 -16.34 1.21 9.98
C ALA A 199 -17.64 1.97 9.62
N TYR A 200 -17.71 2.52 8.40
CA TYR A 200 -18.93 3.14 7.87
C TYR A 200 -20.12 2.17 7.89
N ASP A 201 -19.94 0.95 7.39
CA ASP A 201 -21.00 -0.05 7.32
C ASP A 201 -21.53 -0.42 8.72
N LEU A 202 -20.62 -0.62 9.69
CA LEU A 202 -20.97 -0.86 11.08
C LEU A 202 -21.76 0.31 11.69
N LEU A 203 -21.31 1.54 11.53
CA LEU A 203 -21.98 2.71 12.08
C LEU A 203 -23.37 2.92 11.47
N LYS A 204 -23.49 2.68 10.17
CA LYS A 204 -24.76 2.84 9.45
C LYS A 204 -25.74 1.71 9.72
N ASN A 205 -25.31 0.48 9.52
CA ASN A 205 -26.22 -0.67 9.47
C ASN A 205 -26.38 -1.42 10.80
N VAL A 206 -25.44 -1.29 11.75
CA VAL A 206 -25.60 -1.86 13.11
C VAL A 206 -26.32 -0.89 14.03
N ILE A 207 -25.90 0.38 14.08
CA ILE A 207 -26.43 1.37 15.04
C ILE A 207 -27.25 2.48 14.41
N GLY A 208 -27.48 2.44 13.10
CA GLY A 208 -28.42 3.32 12.40
C GLY A 208 -27.99 4.78 12.32
N CYS A 209 -26.70 5.07 12.17
CA CYS A 209 -26.24 6.43 11.97
C CYS A 209 -26.72 6.99 10.62
N SER A 210 -27.27 8.20 10.64
CA SER A 210 -27.53 9.00 9.45
C SER A 210 -26.23 9.54 8.83
N ASP A 211 -26.27 9.94 7.56
CA ASP A 211 -25.09 10.52 6.90
C ASP A 211 -24.57 11.80 7.61
N ARG A 212 -25.47 12.58 8.18
CA ARG A 212 -25.09 13.71 9.03
C ARG A 212 -24.31 13.28 10.27
N GLU A 213 -24.78 12.26 10.98
CA GLU A 213 -24.07 11.71 12.14
C GLU A 213 -22.72 11.10 11.72
N LEU A 214 -22.65 10.45 10.56
CA LEU A 214 -21.40 9.94 9.99
C LEU A 214 -20.42 11.06 9.69
N HIS A 215 -20.89 12.16 9.07
CA HIS A 215 -20.05 13.33 8.87
C HIS A 215 -19.50 13.88 10.20
N GLU A 216 -20.34 14.02 11.22
CA GLU A 216 -19.94 14.51 12.54
C GLU A 216 -18.91 13.56 13.21
N ILE A 217 -19.14 12.24 13.16
CA ILE A 217 -18.24 11.21 13.73
C ILE A 217 -16.87 11.23 13.03
N PHE A 218 -16.83 11.16 11.70
CA PHE A 218 -15.55 11.15 10.97
C PHE A 218 -14.82 12.49 11.07
N SER A 219 -15.54 13.61 11.17
CA SER A 219 -14.96 14.93 11.44
C SER A 219 -14.30 14.97 12.83
N GLU A 220 -14.97 14.45 13.86
CA GLU A 220 -14.40 14.32 15.21
C GLU A 220 -13.15 13.41 15.19
N TRP A 221 -13.23 12.25 14.55
CA TRP A 221 -12.10 11.33 14.45
C TRP A 221 -10.89 11.96 13.76
N ASN A 222 -11.11 12.81 12.77
CA ASN A 222 -10.03 13.52 12.08
C ASN A 222 -9.33 14.57 12.94
N THR A 223 -9.87 14.94 14.09
CA THR A 223 -9.21 15.85 15.06
C THR A 223 -8.31 15.12 16.04
N THR A 224 -8.33 13.79 16.05
CA THR A 224 -7.54 12.97 16.98
C THR A 224 -6.17 12.62 16.40
N ASP A 225 -5.14 12.50 17.24
CA ASP A 225 -3.80 12.08 16.83
C ASP A 225 -3.78 10.65 16.22
N GLU A 226 -4.79 9.84 16.56
CA GLU A 226 -4.89 8.43 16.15
C GLU A 226 -5.41 8.28 14.74
N LEU A 227 -6.46 9.03 14.38
CA LEU A 227 -7.16 8.84 13.10
C LEU A 227 -7.04 10.03 12.14
N ASN A 228 -6.39 11.14 12.57
CA ASN A 228 -6.11 12.24 11.65
C ASN A 228 -5.40 11.73 10.41
N SER A 229 -6.07 11.80 9.27
CA SER A 229 -5.55 11.33 7.98
C SER A 229 -6.35 11.88 6.81
N PHE A 230 -5.72 11.90 5.64
CA PHE A 230 -6.41 12.32 4.41
C PHE A 230 -7.66 11.49 4.11
N LEU A 231 -7.59 10.18 4.28
CA LEU A 231 -8.74 9.31 4.01
C LEU A 231 -9.90 9.54 4.99
N ILE A 232 -9.64 9.82 6.27
CA ILE A 232 -10.68 10.18 7.24
C ILE A 232 -11.25 11.57 6.92
N GLU A 233 -10.41 12.54 6.56
CA GLU A 233 -10.82 13.89 6.15
C GLU A 233 -11.79 13.83 4.96
N ILE A 234 -11.41 13.17 3.88
CA ILE A 234 -12.29 13.07 2.69
C ILE A 234 -13.53 12.22 2.95
N THR A 235 -13.48 11.25 3.86
CA THR A 235 -14.64 10.45 4.26
C THR A 235 -15.68 11.34 4.95
N ALA A 236 -15.25 12.18 5.88
CA ALA A 236 -16.14 13.16 6.50
C ALA A 236 -16.76 14.12 5.46
N ASP A 237 -15.95 14.60 4.52
CA ASP A 237 -16.44 15.49 3.45
C ASP A 237 -17.44 14.79 2.52
N ILE A 238 -17.21 13.53 2.15
CA ILE A 238 -18.12 12.72 1.33
C ILE A 238 -19.52 12.65 1.96
N PHE A 239 -19.63 12.40 3.27
CA PHE A 239 -20.92 12.32 3.95
C PHE A 239 -21.67 13.64 4.03
N SER A 240 -21.00 14.77 3.84
CA SER A 240 -21.62 16.11 3.76
C SER A 240 -22.22 16.43 2.39
N ARG A 241 -21.91 15.64 1.35
CA ARG A 241 -22.29 15.97 -0.03
C ARG A 241 -23.70 15.51 -0.35
N ILE A 242 -24.51 16.45 -0.81
CA ILE A 242 -25.87 16.21 -1.29
C ILE A 242 -25.88 16.32 -2.81
N ASP A 243 -26.51 15.37 -3.46
CA ASP A 243 -26.73 15.41 -4.90
C ASP A 243 -27.73 16.51 -5.26
N PRO A 244 -27.39 17.46 -6.15
CA PRO A 244 -28.26 18.60 -6.47
C PRO A 244 -29.54 18.20 -7.23
N ASP A 245 -29.55 17.09 -7.93
CA ASP A 245 -30.67 16.65 -8.75
C ASP A 245 -31.73 15.91 -7.93
N THR A 246 -31.29 15.08 -6.97
CA THR A 246 -32.17 14.21 -6.17
C THR A 246 -32.40 14.71 -4.75
N ASN A 247 -31.59 15.63 -4.27
CA ASN A 247 -31.53 16.09 -2.88
C ASN A 247 -31.28 14.94 -1.87
N GLN A 248 -30.57 13.90 -2.30
CA GLN A 248 -30.16 12.77 -1.45
C GLN A 248 -28.66 12.85 -1.17
N PRO A 249 -28.16 12.21 -0.11
CA PRO A 249 -26.71 12.06 0.09
C PRO A 249 -26.07 11.40 -1.12
N LEU A 250 -25.05 12.04 -1.69
CA LEU A 250 -24.44 11.57 -2.94
C LEU A 250 -23.86 10.16 -2.81
N VAL A 251 -23.31 9.80 -1.65
CA VAL A 251 -22.73 8.47 -1.38
C VAL A 251 -23.75 7.34 -1.54
N GLU A 252 -25.03 7.60 -1.26
CA GLU A 252 -26.14 6.64 -1.40
C GLU A 252 -26.49 6.33 -2.86
N LEU A 253 -26.11 7.21 -3.77
CA LEU A 253 -26.36 7.08 -5.21
C LEU A 253 -25.18 6.42 -5.94
N ILE A 254 -24.05 6.23 -5.28
CA ILE A 254 -22.86 5.62 -5.87
C ILE A 254 -23.02 4.09 -5.88
N LEU A 255 -22.79 3.49 -7.05
CA LEU A 255 -22.79 2.04 -7.18
C LEU A 255 -21.71 1.40 -6.30
N ASP A 256 -22.09 0.40 -5.50
CA ASP A 256 -21.20 -0.34 -4.59
C ASP A 256 -20.30 -1.37 -5.33
N ALA A 257 -19.57 -0.88 -6.33
CA ALA A 257 -18.60 -1.65 -7.11
C ALA A 257 -17.29 -0.86 -7.23
N ALA A 258 -16.31 -1.18 -6.39
CA ALA A 258 -15.05 -0.46 -6.33
C ALA A 258 -14.06 -0.95 -7.39
N GLY A 259 -13.59 -0.03 -8.23
CA GLY A 259 -12.57 -0.30 -9.25
C GLY A 259 -11.17 -0.47 -8.67
N GLN A 260 -10.26 -1.10 -9.46
CA GLN A 260 -8.84 -1.22 -9.14
C GLN A 260 -7.97 -1.14 -10.39
N LYS A 261 -6.74 -0.63 -10.25
CA LYS A 261 -5.77 -0.49 -11.36
C LYS A 261 -4.61 -1.50 -11.29
N GLY A 262 -4.63 -2.47 -10.37
CA GLY A 262 -3.71 -3.59 -10.28
C GLY A 262 -2.65 -3.49 -9.18
N THR A 263 -2.32 -2.31 -8.66
CA THR A 263 -1.25 -2.14 -7.64
C THR A 263 -1.50 -2.93 -6.35
N GLY A 264 -2.74 -2.96 -5.85
CA GLY A 264 -3.09 -3.78 -4.69
C GLY A 264 -2.86 -5.28 -4.93
N ARG A 265 -3.26 -5.78 -6.11
CA ARG A 265 -3.02 -7.18 -6.51
C ARG A 265 -1.51 -7.50 -6.60
N TRP A 266 -0.72 -6.60 -7.16
CA TRP A 266 0.73 -6.79 -7.25
C TRP A 266 1.39 -6.80 -5.86
N THR A 267 0.90 -5.98 -4.93
CA THR A 267 1.36 -6.00 -3.53
C THR A 267 1.14 -7.37 -2.89
N ILE A 268 -0.07 -7.94 -3.07
CA ILE A 268 -0.40 -9.27 -2.51
C ILE A 268 0.43 -10.37 -3.18
N ALA A 269 0.58 -10.34 -4.50
CA ALA A 269 1.40 -11.32 -5.23
C ALA A 269 2.85 -11.29 -4.72
N SER A 270 3.46 -10.11 -4.62
CA SER A 270 4.81 -9.96 -4.08
C SER A 270 4.92 -10.39 -2.62
N ALA A 271 3.92 -10.11 -1.79
CA ALA A 271 3.90 -10.56 -0.40
C ALA A 271 3.90 -12.10 -0.29
N LEU A 272 3.14 -12.79 -1.15
CA LEU A 272 3.13 -14.25 -1.21
C LEU A 272 4.46 -14.81 -1.70
N GLU A 273 5.07 -14.21 -2.72
CA GLU A 273 6.39 -14.60 -3.24
C GLU A 273 7.49 -14.44 -2.20
N LEU A 274 7.45 -13.38 -1.40
CA LEU A 274 8.41 -13.09 -0.34
C LEU A 274 8.08 -13.77 1.00
N GLY A 275 7.00 -14.55 1.07
CA GLY A 275 6.58 -15.23 2.29
C GLY A 275 6.15 -14.28 3.42
N VAL A 276 5.63 -13.10 3.09
CA VAL A 276 5.18 -12.09 4.06
C VAL A 276 3.66 -12.13 4.20
N ALA A 277 3.18 -12.29 5.42
CA ALA A 277 1.75 -12.28 5.71
C ALA A 277 1.16 -10.88 5.64
N THR A 278 0.22 -10.66 4.70
CA THR A 278 -0.48 -9.38 4.51
C THR A 278 -2.01 -9.55 4.49
N PRO A 279 -2.61 -10.20 5.50
CA PRO A 279 -4.02 -10.60 5.44
C PRO A 279 -4.99 -9.41 5.37
N THR A 280 -4.70 -8.27 6.01
CA THR A 280 -5.54 -7.07 5.94
C THR A 280 -5.63 -6.53 4.51
N MET A 281 -4.48 -6.36 3.84
CA MET A 281 -4.43 -5.89 2.46
C MET A 281 -5.06 -6.91 1.50
N THR A 282 -4.87 -8.20 1.76
CA THR A 282 -5.49 -9.30 0.99
C THR A 282 -7.00 -9.25 1.10
N ALA A 283 -7.54 -9.07 2.32
CA ALA A 283 -8.97 -8.90 2.54
C ALA A 283 -9.53 -7.70 1.77
N ALA A 284 -8.81 -6.56 1.77
CA ALA A 284 -9.21 -5.36 1.06
C ALA A 284 -9.29 -5.57 -0.48
N VAL A 285 -8.30 -6.24 -1.07
CA VAL A 285 -8.32 -6.57 -2.50
C VAL A 285 -9.47 -7.53 -2.82
N THR A 286 -9.68 -8.54 -1.97
CA THR A 286 -10.77 -9.52 -2.14
C THR A 286 -12.14 -8.87 -2.00
N ALA A 287 -12.32 -7.92 -1.08
CA ALA A 287 -13.55 -7.15 -0.93
C ALA A 287 -13.88 -6.34 -2.18
N ARG A 288 -12.88 -5.71 -2.82
CA ARG A 288 -13.09 -5.03 -4.12
C ARG A 288 -13.51 -5.99 -5.23
N ILE A 289 -12.92 -7.19 -5.28
CA ILE A 289 -13.33 -8.23 -6.23
C ILE A 289 -14.77 -8.65 -5.95
N MET A 290 -15.12 -8.92 -4.68
CA MET A 290 -16.49 -9.28 -4.27
C MET A 290 -17.49 -8.17 -4.63
N SER A 291 -17.11 -6.89 -4.49
CA SER A 291 -17.96 -5.77 -4.86
C SER A 291 -18.35 -5.76 -6.34
N SER A 292 -17.47 -6.25 -7.21
CA SER A 292 -17.73 -6.31 -8.67
C SER A 292 -18.81 -7.32 -9.08
N TYR A 293 -19.15 -8.28 -8.23
CA TYR A 293 -20.19 -9.29 -8.46
C TYR A 293 -21.62 -8.75 -8.21
N LYS A 294 -21.88 -7.48 -8.53
CA LYS A 294 -23.11 -6.78 -8.14
C LYS A 294 -24.39 -7.53 -8.52
N ALA A 295 -24.53 -7.97 -9.76
CA ALA A 295 -25.73 -8.69 -10.22
C ALA A 295 -25.91 -10.03 -9.50
N GLU A 296 -24.83 -10.77 -9.30
CA GLU A 296 -24.83 -12.03 -8.56
C GLU A 296 -25.20 -11.82 -7.09
N ARG A 297 -24.59 -10.82 -6.42
CA ARG A 297 -24.92 -10.47 -5.02
C ARG A 297 -26.39 -10.07 -4.86
N VAL A 298 -26.95 -9.30 -5.79
CA VAL A 298 -28.38 -8.93 -5.76
C VAL A 298 -29.28 -10.15 -5.95
N ALA A 299 -28.91 -11.12 -6.77
CA ALA A 299 -29.63 -12.38 -6.89
C ALA A 299 -29.53 -13.22 -5.61
N ALA A 300 -28.32 -13.37 -5.08
CA ALA A 300 -28.03 -14.14 -3.88
C ALA A 300 -28.77 -13.58 -2.63
N SER A 301 -28.85 -12.26 -2.48
CA SER A 301 -29.52 -11.61 -1.34
C SER A 301 -31.02 -11.92 -1.24
N LYS A 302 -31.65 -12.43 -2.30
CA LYS A 302 -33.05 -12.86 -2.29
C LYS A 302 -33.24 -14.31 -1.88
N ILE A 303 -32.15 -15.06 -1.74
CA ILE A 303 -32.16 -16.51 -1.50
C ILE A 303 -31.47 -16.86 -0.18
N LEU A 304 -30.38 -16.15 0.12
CA LEU A 304 -29.56 -16.38 1.32
C LEU A 304 -30.00 -15.41 2.42
N GLU A 305 -30.65 -15.93 3.43
CA GLU A 305 -31.08 -15.16 4.59
C GLU A 305 -29.91 -14.94 5.56
N GLY A 306 -29.83 -13.75 6.13
CA GLY A 306 -28.88 -13.38 7.18
C GLY A 306 -29.51 -13.38 8.57
N PRO A 307 -28.72 -13.11 9.63
CA PRO A 307 -29.26 -12.99 10.99
C PRO A 307 -30.21 -11.79 11.12
N SER A 308 -31.25 -11.94 11.94
CA SER A 308 -32.22 -10.88 12.25
C SER A 308 -31.90 -10.15 13.56
N ILE A 309 -30.74 -10.42 14.16
CA ILE A 309 -30.30 -9.85 15.44
C ILE A 309 -30.04 -8.35 15.25
N LYS A 310 -30.65 -7.54 16.13
CA LYS A 310 -30.39 -6.10 16.21
C LYS A 310 -29.46 -5.80 17.36
N PHE A 311 -28.63 -4.80 17.18
CA PHE A 311 -27.82 -4.27 18.27
C PHE A 311 -28.71 -3.53 19.27
N ASP A 312 -28.57 -3.83 20.55
CA ASP A 312 -29.33 -3.27 21.67
C ASP A 312 -28.44 -2.52 22.69
N GLY A 313 -27.14 -2.36 22.36
CA GLY A 313 -26.18 -1.69 23.21
C GLY A 313 -26.20 -0.16 23.11
N ASP A 314 -25.35 0.50 23.89
CA ASP A 314 -25.17 1.96 23.85
C ASP A 314 -24.51 2.41 22.55
N LYS A 315 -25.20 3.29 21.81
CA LYS A 315 -24.76 3.81 20.52
C LYS A 315 -23.40 4.53 20.62
N LYS A 316 -23.23 5.40 21.64
CA LYS A 316 -21.99 6.16 21.81
C LYS A 316 -20.80 5.30 22.19
N ALA A 317 -21.03 4.32 23.07
CA ALA A 317 -20.01 3.35 23.43
C ALA A 317 -19.56 2.55 22.20
N PHE A 318 -20.49 2.12 21.34
CA PHE A 318 -20.17 1.37 20.15
C PHE A 318 -19.37 2.22 19.12
N ILE A 319 -19.73 3.51 18.94
CA ILE A 319 -18.95 4.43 18.10
C ILE A 319 -17.48 4.49 18.56
N ASN A 320 -17.26 4.59 19.89
CA ASN A 320 -15.91 4.60 20.44
C ASN A 320 -15.19 3.25 20.22
N MET A 321 -15.89 2.14 20.37
CA MET A 321 -15.33 0.81 20.09
C MET A 321 -14.94 0.65 18.62
N VAL A 322 -15.76 1.14 17.68
CA VAL A 322 -15.44 1.13 16.24
C VAL A 322 -14.21 2.00 15.94
N ARG A 323 -14.09 3.18 16.57
CA ARG A 323 -12.89 4.03 16.48
C ARG A 323 -11.63 3.27 16.91
N ASP A 324 -11.67 2.64 18.07
CA ASP A 324 -10.54 1.89 18.63
C ASP A 324 -10.18 0.68 17.76
N ALA A 325 -11.19 -0.03 17.25
CA ALA A 325 -11.00 -1.14 16.31
C ALA A 325 -10.37 -0.68 14.99
N LEU A 326 -10.83 0.46 14.44
CA LEU A 326 -10.29 1.04 13.24
C LEU A 326 -8.81 1.38 13.42
N TYR A 327 -8.44 2.03 14.52
CA TYR A 327 -7.06 2.41 14.78
C TYR A 327 -6.14 1.19 14.94
N CYS A 328 -6.55 0.18 15.72
CA CYS A 328 -5.80 -1.08 15.85
C CYS A 328 -5.59 -1.77 14.48
N SER A 329 -6.63 -1.82 13.68
CA SER A 329 -6.57 -2.45 12.34
C SER A 329 -5.71 -1.67 11.36
N LYS A 330 -5.74 -0.32 11.42
CA LYS A 330 -4.81 0.54 10.65
C LYS A 330 -3.36 0.26 11.03
N ILE A 331 -3.04 0.15 12.32
CA ILE A 331 -1.69 -0.22 12.79
C ILE A 331 -1.26 -1.54 12.16
N CYS A 332 -2.13 -2.56 12.13
CA CYS A 332 -1.82 -3.85 11.49
C CYS A 332 -1.59 -3.71 9.97
N SER A 333 -2.39 -2.90 9.26
CA SER A 333 -2.21 -2.67 7.83
C SER A 333 -0.85 -2.07 7.51
N TYR A 334 -0.44 -1.03 8.26
CA TYR A 334 0.89 -0.44 8.12
C TYR A 334 2.01 -1.38 8.55
N ALA A 335 1.81 -2.14 9.65
CA ALA A 335 2.79 -3.13 10.10
C ALA A 335 3.07 -4.19 9.02
N GLN A 336 2.04 -4.67 8.34
CA GLN A 336 2.16 -5.61 7.22
C GLN A 336 2.90 -4.98 6.03
N GLY A 337 2.57 -3.74 5.68
CA GLY A 337 3.25 -3.01 4.61
C GLY A 337 4.73 -2.77 4.89
N MET A 338 5.07 -2.33 6.11
CA MET A 338 6.46 -2.11 6.53
C MET A 338 7.25 -3.42 6.60
N ALA A 339 6.63 -4.51 7.07
CA ALA A 339 7.25 -5.83 7.04
C ALA A 339 7.55 -6.30 5.60
N LEU A 340 6.63 -6.06 4.67
CA LEU A 340 6.83 -6.36 3.25
C LEU A 340 7.97 -5.54 2.65
N LEU A 341 8.06 -4.24 2.96
CA LEU A 341 9.19 -3.39 2.53
C LEU A 341 10.51 -3.90 3.10
N GLY A 342 10.54 -4.31 4.36
CA GLY A 342 11.72 -4.88 5.00
C GLY A 342 12.18 -6.18 4.35
N ALA A 343 11.26 -7.07 4.00
CA ALA A 343 11.55 -8.31 3.27
C ALA A 343 12.09 -8.03 1.86
N ALA A 344 11.41 -7.17 1.11
CA ALA A 344 11.83 -6.77 -0.23
C ALA A 344 13.19 -6.05 -0.24
N SER A 345 13.46 -5.24 0.80
CA SER A 345 14.76 -4.57 0.96
C SER A 345 15.91 -5.55 1.04
N LYS A 346 15.70 -6.68 1.70
CA LYS A 346 16.70 -7.77 1.80
C LYS A 346 16.79 -8.56 0.49
N GLU A 347 15.65 -9.01 -0.04
CA GLU A 347 15.61 -9.86 -1.24
C GLU A 347 16.19 -9.16 -2.47
N TYR A 348 15.79 -7.90 -2.70
CA TYR A 348 16.19 -7.14 -3.88
C TYR A 348 17.38 -6.20 -3.64
N ASN A 349 17.99 -6.24 -2.45
CA ASN A 349 19.10 -5.36 -2.06
C ASN A 349 18.79 -3.86 -2.21
N TYR A 350 17.57 -3.44 -1.90
CA TYR A 350 17.15 -2.05 -2.03
C TYR A 350 17.73 -1.13 -0.95
N ASN A 351 18.15 -1.69 0.17
CA ASN A 351 18.70 -0.95 1.33
C ASN A 351 17.75 0.15 1.82
N LEU A 352 16.46 -0.16 1.97
CA LEU A 352 15.43 0.80 2.33
C LEU A 352 15.61 1.30 3.77
N ASN A 353 15.51 2.61 3.95
CA ASN A 353 15.32 3.23 5.26
C ASN A 353 13.81 3.34 5.57
N LEU A 354 13.27 2.43 6.37
CA LEU A 354 11.83 2.37 6.65
C LEU A 354 11.32 3.61 7.40
N GLY A 355 12.13 4.24 8.23
CA GLY A 355 11.80 5.52 8.87
C GLY A 355 11.62 6.65 7.85
N GLU A 356 12.48 6.70 6.83
CA GLU A 356 12.34 7.65 5.72
C GLU A 356 11.11 7.36 4.86
N MET A 357 10.73 6.10 4.66
CA MET A 357 9.47 5.77 3.97
C MET A 357 8.27 6.37 4.71
N ALA A 358 8.22 6.22 6.04
CA ALA A 358 7.17 6.86 6.85
C ALA A 358 7.21 8.39 6.73
N ARG A 359 8.40 9.01 6.75
CA ARG A 359 8.59 10.46 6.64
C ARG A 359 8.05 11.02 5.33
N ILE A 360 8.39 10.41 4.19
CA ILE A 360 7.95 10.93 2.88
C ILE A 360 6.45 10.71 2.60
N TRP A 361 5.76 9.90 3.40
CA TRP A 361 4.31 9.71 3.32
C TRP A 361 3.50 10.68 4.19
N LYS A 362 4.15 11.52 4.99
CA LYS A 362 3.49 12.51 5.86
C LYS A 362 2.73 13.60 5.09
N GLY A 363 3.11 13.88 3.85
CA GLY A 363 2.47 14.86 2.99
C GLY A 363 2.40 14.42 1.54
N GLY A 364 1.47 15.00 0.78
CA GLY A 364 1.38 14.78 -0.66
C GLY A 364 1.06 13.34 -1.06
N CYS A 365 0.41 12.56 -0.21
CA CYS A 365 0.00 11.19 -0.56
C CYS A 365 -1.36 10.83 0.06
N ILE A 366 -1.96 9.78 -0.47
CA ILE A 366 -3.30 9.32 -0.06
C ILE A 366 -3.31 8.72 1.35
N ILE A 367 -2.19 8.15 1.79
CA ILE A 367 -2.08 7.53 3.13
C ILE A 367 -1.49 8.48 4.18
N ARG A 368 -1.39 9.79 3.92
CA ARG A 368 -0.91 10.73 4.92
C ARG A 368 -1.76 10.62 6.20
N ALA A 369 -1.09 10.49 7.34
CA ALA A 369 -1.72 10.28 8.62
C ALA A 369 -0.81 10.79 9.76
N GLY A 370 -1.42 11.27 10.85
CA GLY A 370 -0.69 11.80 12.01
C GLY A 370 0.25 10.76 12.63
N PHE A 371 -0.16 9.49 12.69
CA PHE A 371 0.66 8.45 13.30
C PHE A 371 1.89 7.98 12.48
N LEU A 372 2.11 8.51 11.27
CA LEU A 372 3.34 8.25 10.50
C LEU A 372 4.60 8.76 11.22
N ASP A 373 4.50 9.82 12.02
CA ASP A 373 5.59 10.25 12.89
C ASP A 373 5.98 9.19 13.91
N LYS A 374 5.00 8.50 14.48
CA LYS A 374 5.23 7.40 15.41
C LYS A 374 5.94 6.21 14.73
N ILE A 375 5.57 5.91 13.49
CA ILE A 375 6.25 4.88 12.68
C ILE A 375 7.70 5.28 12.41
N LYS A 376 7.93 6.54 11.97
CA LYS A 376 9.27 7.09 11.75
C LYS A 376 10.13 6.93 13.01
N VAL A 377 9.62 7.36 14.15
CA VAL A 377 10.34 7.28 15.45
C VAL A 377 10.64 5.82 15.83
N ALA A 378 9.69 4.89 15.61
CA ALA A 378 9.90 3.48 15.91
C ALA A 378 11.11 2.91 15.13
N TYR A 379 11.21 3.20 13.83
CA TYR A 379 12.36 2.75 13.01
C TYR A 379 13.65 3.57 13.22
N GLN A 380 13.57 4.78 13.75
CA GLN A 380 14.75 5.52 14.18
C GLN A 380 15.34 4.93 15.47
N HIS A 381 14.49 4.45 16.39
CA HIS A 381 14.95 3.76 17.61
C HIS A 381 15.49 2.35 17.33
N ASP A 382 14.83 1.61 16.45
CA ASP A 382 15.28 0.28 16.04
C ASP A 382 15.14 0.12 14.51
N PRO A 383 16.21 0.40 13.76
CA PRO A 383 16.20 0.21 12.30
C PRO A 383 15.93 -1.24 11.85
N ASN A 384 16.13 -2.20 12.75
CA ASN A 384 15.89 -3.63 12.51
C ASN A 384 14.58 -4.13 13.14
N LEU A 385 13.70 -3.24 13.57
CA LEU A 385 12.42 -3.59 14.16
C LEU A 385 11.67 -4.58 13.26
N ALA A 386 11.49 -5.80 13.76
CA ALA A 386 10.89 -6.89 12.97
C ALA A 386 9.44 -6.63 12.58
N ASN A 387 8.70 -5.91 13.43
CA ASN A 387 7.30 -5.58 13.19
C ASN A 387 6.88 -4.36 14.04
N LEU A 388 6.07 -3.46 13.49
CA LEU A 388 5.55 -2.30 14.22
C LEU A 388 4.76 -2.67 15.48
N LEU A 389 4.13 -3.84 15.52
CA LEU A 389 3.41 -4.34 16.70
C LEU A 389 4.31 -4.48 17.94
N LEU A 390 5.63 -4.57 17.76
CA LEU A 390 6.61 -4.67 18.84
C LEU A 390 7.09 -3.31 19.34
N ALA A 391 6.89 -2.25 18.59
CA ALA A 391 7.25 -0.90 19.04
C ALA A 391 6.41 -0.52 20.26
N PRO A 392 7.04 0.03 21.34
CA PRO A 392 6.36 0.21 22.63
C PRO A 392 5.04 0.95 22.56
N GLU A 393 4.97 1.99 21.76
CA GLU A 393 3.76 2.80 21.62
C GLU A 393 2.62 2.06 20.92
N PHE A 394 2.90 1.37 19.81
CA PHE A 394 1.89 0.59 19.08
C PHE A 394 1.45 -0.64 19.88
N LYS A 395 2.40 -1.31 20.54
CA LYS A 395 2.10 -2.41 21.45
C LYS A 395 1.10 -1.96 22.53
N GLN A 396 1.39 -0.88 23.24
CA GLN A 396 0.53 -0.40 24.32
C GLN A 396 -0.85 0.01 23.79
N THR A 397 -0.88 0.74 22.68
CA THR A 397 -2.13 1.15 22.01
C THR A 397 -3.05 -0.04 21.74
N ILE A 398 -2.52 -1.13 21.16
CA ILE A 398 -3.32 -2.32 20.86
C ILE A 398 -3.75 -3.04 22.14
N LEU A 399 -2.86 -3.17 23.12
CA LEU A 399 -3.19 -3.83 24.39
C LEU A 399 -4.36 -3.13 25.11
N ASP A 400 -4.39 -1.81 25.09
CA ASP A 400 -5.44 -1.02 25.72
C ASP A 400 -6.79 -1.11 25.00
N ARG A 401 -6.78 -1.34 23.67
CA ARG A 401 -7.96 -1.27 22.81
C ARG A 401 -8.47 -2.62 22.27
N GLN A 402 -7.71 -3.70 22.42
CA GLN A 402 -8.07 -5.00 21.83
C GLN A 402 -9.41 -5.55 22.29
N SER A 403 -9.88 -5.19 23.50
CA SER A 403 -11.19 -5.64 24.00
C SER A 403 -12.32 -5.03 23.18
N ALA A 404 -12.26 -3.72 22.91
CA ALA A 404 -13.20 -3.02 22.06
C ALA A 404 -13.18 -3.57 20.62
N TRP A 405 -11.99 -3.81 20.09
CA TRP A 405 -11.80 -4.38 18.76
C TRP A 405 -12.47 -5.74 18.60
N ARG A 406 -12.31 -6.65 19.58
CA ARG A 406 -12.97 -7.96 19.59
C ARG A 406 -14.48 -7.86 19.67
N GLU A 407 -15.00 -6.95 20.49
CA GLU A 407 -16.45 -6.74 20.63
C GLU A 407 -17.07 -6.21 19.33
N VAL A 408 -16.39 -5.33 18.60
CA VAL A 408 -16.83 -4.85 17.28
C VAL A 408 -16.95 -6.01 16.29
N ILE A 409 -15.93 -6.87 16.19
CA ILE A 409 -15.95 -8.02 15.28
C ILE A 409 -17.03 -9.04 15.69
N ALA A 410 -17.18 -9.31 17.01
CA ALA A 410 -18.21 -10.19 17.52
C ALA A 410 -19.61 -9.65 17.21
N THR A 411 -19.83 -8.34 17.36
CA THR A 411 -21.08 -7.66 17.02
C THR A 411 -21.36 -7.74 15.53
N ALA A 412 -20.38 -7.47 14.69
CA ALA A 412 -20.48 -7.59 13.24
C ALA A 412 -20.92 -9.01 12.81
N ALA A 413 -20.29 -10.04 13.38
CA ALA A 413 -20.62 -11.44 13.10
C ALA A 413 -22.06 -11.78 13.53
N LYS A 414 -22.49 -11.34 14.72
CA LYS A 414 -23.86 -11.57 15.24
C LYS A 414 -24.92 -10.87 14.38
N THR A 415 -24.63 -9.68 13.89
CA THR A 415 -25.57 -8.88 13.09
C THR A 415 -25.49 -9.13 11.58
N GLY A 416 -24.53 -9.98 11.14
CA GLY A 416 -24.36 -10.34 9.73
C GLY A 416 -23.69 -9.26 8.87
N ILE A 417 -23.01 -8.31 9.48
CA ILE A 417 -22.25 -7.28 8.75
C ILE A 417 -20.85 -7.80 8.46
N PRO A 418 -20.43 -7.85 7.17
CA PRO A 418 -19.11 -8.36 6.82
C PRO A 418 -18.01 -7.34 7.14
N VAL A 419 -17.01 -7.77 7.91
CA VAL A 419 -15.83 -6.95 8.28
C VAL A 419 -14.54 -7.70 8.01
N PRO A 420 -14.27 -8.10 6.75
CA PRO A 420 -13.14 -8.97 6.43
C PRO A 420 -11.78 -8.36 6.77
N ALA A 421 -11.59 -7.05 6.61
CA ALA A 421 -10.31 -6.41 6.92
C ALA A 421 -10.11 -6.22 8.44
N PHE A 422 -11.15 -5.89 9.20
CA PHE A 422 -11.08 -5.88 10.68
C PHE A 422 -10.74 -7.26 11.23
N SER A 423 -11.44 -8.29 10.75
CA SER A 423 -11.22 -9.68 11.18
C SER A 423 -9.81 -10.15 10.83
N ALA A 424 -9.36 -9.92 9.59
CA ALA A 424 -8.02 -10.30 9.15
C ALA A 424 -6.92 -9.58 9.93
N SER A 425 -7.16 -8.33 10.35
CA SER A 425 -6.22 -7.56 11.16
C SER A 425 -6.10 -8.14 12.57
N LEU A 426 -7.23 -8.51 13.19
CA LEU A 426 -7.23 -9.14 14.51
C LEU A 426 -6.59 -10.52 14.47
N ASP A 427 -6.90 -11.33 13.46
CA ASP A 427 -6.30 -12.66 13.26
C ASP A 427 -4.79 -12.58 13.04
N TYR A 428 -4.32 -11.54 12.32
CA TYR A 428 -2.90 -11.26 12.17
C TYR A 428 -2.24 -10.97 13.51
N PHE A 429 -2.80 -10.06 14.31
CA PHE A 429 -2.30 -9.74 15.65
C PHE A 429 -2.31 -10.97 16.55
N ASP A 430 -3.41 -11.72 16.59
CA ASP A 430 -3.54 -12.93 17.43
C ASP A 430 -2.57 -14.03 17.00
N SER A 431 -2.35 -14.23 15.70
CA SER A 431 -1.38 -15.18 15.19
C SER A 431 0.05 -14.75 15.54
N TYR A 432 0.37 -13.47 15.33
CA TYR A 432 1.73 -12.94 15.55
C TYR A 432 2.18 -13.03 17.03
N ARG A 433 1.27 -12.87 17.99
CA ARG A 433 1.57 -12.92 19.43
C ARG A 433 1.57 -14.33 20.03
N ARG A 434 1.22 -15.38 19.27
CA ARG A 434 1.15 -16.76 19.78
C ARG A 434 2.46 -17.50 19.58
N ALA A 435 2.98 -18.09 20.67
CA ALA A 435 4.16 -18.95 20.61
C ALA A 435 3.93 -20.26 19.84
N SER A 436 2.68 -20.76 19.82
CA SER A 436 2.32 -21.99 19.10
C SER A 436 1.09 -21.76 18.24
N LEU A 437 1.16 -22.19 17.01
CA LEU A 437 0.11 -22.10 16.01
C LEU A 437 -0.36 -23.52 15.60
N PRO A 438 -1.58 -23.68 15.07
CA PRO A 438 -2.12 -24.98 14.68
C PRO A 438 -1.48 -25.55 13.40
N GLN A 439 -0.48 -24.88 12.84
CA GLN A 439 0.26 -25.33 11.65
C GLN A 439 1.11 -26.59 11.90
N ASN A 440 1.31 -26.99 13.15
CA ASN A 440 1.85 -28.29 13.51
C ASN A 440 0.97 -29.43 12.95
N LEU A 441 -0.38 -29.29 13.01
CA LEU A 441 -1.29 -30.25 12.39
C LEU A 441 -1.18 -30.24 10.86
N THR A 442 -1.11 -29.05 10.24
CA THR A 442 -0.92 -28.93 8.79
C THR A 442 0.38 -29.62 8.35
N GLN A 443 1.47 -29.43 9.08
CA GLN A 443 2.75 -30.06 8.77
C GLN A 443 2.69 -31.58 8.99
N ALA A 444 2.02 -32.05 10.04
CA ALA A 444 1.80 -33.49 10.26
C ALA A 444 0.97 -34.13 9.12
N GLN A 445 -0.09 -33.43 8.64
CA GLN A 445 -0.88 -33.87 7.48
C GLN A 445 -0.01 -33.99 6.21
N ARG A 446 0.85 -32.98 5.97
CA ARG A 446 1.78 -33.02 4.81
C ARG A 446 2.75 -34.19 4.92
N ASP A 447 3.26 -34.47 6.09
CA ASP A 447 4.11 -35.61 6.32
C ASP A 447 3.36 -36.95 6.14
N TYR A 448 2.13 -37.03 6.60
CA TYR A 448 1.27 -38.21 6.50
C TYR A 448 1.00 -38.62 5.05
N PHE A 449 0.60 -37.67 4.19
CA PHE A 449 0.22 -37.99 2.81
C PHE A 449 1.36 -37.92 1.82
N GLY A 450 2.48 -37.29 2.13
CA GLY A 450 3.54 -37.01 1.15
C GLY A 450 4.97 -37.13 1.67
N ALA A 451 5.17 -37.60 2.89
CA ALA A 451 6.50 -37.67 3.51
C ALA A 451 7.28 -36.36 3.45
N HIS A 452 6.55 -35.21 3.61
CA HIS A 452 7.13 -33.87 3.50
C HIS A 452 7.99 -33.48 4.70
N THR A 453 8.21 -34.41 5.62
CA THR A 453 9.03 -34.26 6.80
C THR A 453 8.58 -33.16 7.76
N TYR A 454 9.13 -33.12 8.96
CA TYR A 454 8.88 -32.09 9.95
C TYR A 454 10.06 -31.93 10.91
N MET A 455 10.20 -30.77 11.52
CA MET A 455 11.09 -30.55 12.66
C MET A 455 10.32 -30.76 13.96
N ARG A 456 11.01 -31.16 15.02
CA ARG A 456 10.44 -31.36 16.34
C ARG A 456 10.80 -30.21 17.27
N THR A 457 9.97 -29.99 18.30
CA THR A 457 10.22 -28.98 19.34
C THR A 457 11.15 -29.46 20.45
N ASP A 458 11.35 -30.78 20.57
CA ASP A 458 12.07 -31.42 21.66
C ASP A 458 13.44 -31.98 21.24
N LYS A 459 13.76 -31.99 19.96
CA LYS A 459 15.06 -32.42 19.44
C LYS A 459 15.31 -31.90 18.02
N GLU A 460 16.59 -31.68 17.74
CA GLU A 460 17.05 -31.24 16.40
C GLU A 460 16.93 -32.35 15.35
N GLY A 461 16.80 -31.91 14.10
CA GLY A 461 16.79 -32.79 12.93
C GLY A 461 15.49 -32.70 12.15
N ILE A 462 15.47 -33.38 11.02
CA ILE A 462 14.31 -33.51 10.11
C ILE A 462 13.81 -34.96 10.26
N PHE A 463 12.49 -35.06 10.45
CA PHE A 463 11.84 -36.35 10.78
C PHE A 463 10.74 -36.66 9.76
N HIS A 464 10.50 -37.93 9.58
CA HIS A 464 9.33 -38.52 8.95
C HIS A 464 8.75 -39.58 9.88
N SER A 465 7.43 -39.73 9.90
CA SER A 465 6.74 -40.76 10.69
C SER A 465 5.99 -41.75 9.81
N GLU A 466 6.12 -43.05 10.12
CA GLU A 466 5.29 -44.09 9.52
C GLU A 466 3.89 -44.10 10.14
N TRP A 467 3.11 -43.05 9.84
CA TRP A 467 1.83 -42.73 10.50
C TRP A 467 0.83 -43.91 10.54
N THR A 468 0.81 -44.73 9.52
CA THR A 468 -0.06 -45.90 9.43
C THR A 468 0.34 -47.03 10.36
N GLN A 469 1.63 -47.17 10.68
CA GLN A 469 2.11 -48.14 11.68
C GLN A 469 1.89 -47.60 13.09
N LEU A 470 2.23 -46.35 13.35
CA LEU A 470 2.00 -45.68 14.64
C LEU A 470 0.54 -45.71 15.06
N ALA A 471 -0.41 -45.53 14.12
CA ALA A 471 -1.84 -45.58 14.41
C ALA A 471 -2.29 -46.99 14.91
N LYS A 472 -1.65 -48.06 14.50
CA LYS A 472 -1.95 -49.42 14.97
C LYS A 472 -1.38 -49.73 16.35
N GLU A 473 -0.24 -49.09 16.70
CA GLU A 473 0.43 -49.27 17.99
C GLU A 473 -0.17 -48.35 19.07
N SER A 474 -0.62 -47.12 18.72
CA SER A 474 -1.13 -46.13 19.62
C SER A 474 -2.51 -46.43 20.23
N LEU A 475 -3.30 -47.30 19.59
CA LEU A 475 -4.55 -47.79 20.14
C LEU A 475 -4.36 -48.71 21.39
N GLN A 476 -3.12 -49.03 21.72
CA GLN A 476 -2.76 -49.88 22.87
C GLN A 476 -2.16 -49.09 24.05
N ILE A 477 -1.94 -47.81 23.95
CA ILE A 477 -1.30 -47.00 25.00
C ILE A 477 -2.32 -46.04 25.63
N SER A 478 -2.69 -46.29 26.90
CA SER A 478 -3.40 -45.34 27.77
C SER A 478 -2.55 -44.09 27.98
N THR A 479 -3.19 -42.92 27.86
CA THR A 479 -2.65 -41.59 28.02
C THR A 479 -1.59 -41.46 29.12
N PRO A 480 -0.33 -41.06 28.85
CA PRO A 480 0.54 -40.56 29.90
C PRO A 480 0.20 -39.08 30.17
N GLU A 481 0.08 -38.71 31.44
CA GLU A 481 0.12 -37.31 31.85
C GLU A 481 1.43 -36.68 31.38
N VAL A 482 1.34 -35.65 30.54
CA VAL A 482 2.48 -34.84 30.12
C VAL A 482 2.77 -33.81 31.21
N PRO A 483 3.89 -33.85 31.91
CA PRO A 483 4.25 -32.78 32.83
C PRO A 483 4.54 -31.51 32.03
N LEU A 484 3.93 -30.40 32.43
CA LEU A 484 4.26 -29.07 31.94
C LEU A 484 5.72 -28.76 32.33
N ALA A 485 6.64 -28.88 31.38
CA ALA A 485 8.01 -28.42 31.57
C ALA A 485 8.03 -26.89 31.58
N HIS A 486 8.57 -26.34 32.64
CA HIS A 486 8.92 -24.91 32.71
C HIS A 486 9.93 -24.59 31.60
N VAL A 487 9.55 -23.70 30.69
CA VAL A 487 10.47 -23.13 29.73
C VAL A 487 11.22 -21.98 30.43
N GLU A 488 12.47 -22.21 30.78
CA GLU A 488 13.37 -21.13 31.16
C GLU A 488 13.61 -20.23 29.94
N GLU A 489 13.50 -18.92 30.14
CA GLU A 489 13.84 -17.90 29.15
C GLU A 489 15.33 -18.00 28.80
N ASN A 490 15.64 -18.65 27.70
CA ASN A 490 16.97 -18.59 27.11
C ASN A 490 16.89 -17.89 25.74
N GLU A 491 17.69 -16.87 25.61
CA GLU A 491 17.90 -16.11 24.39
C GLU A 491 18.18 -17.04 23.20
N ALA A 492 17.30 -17.02 22.21
CA ALA A 492 17.49 -17.80 20.99
C ALA A 492 18.52 -17.15 20.07
N PRO A 493 19.51 -17.90 19.57
CA PRO A 493 20.37 -17.40 18.50
C PRO A 493 19.58 -17.26 17.20
N ARG A 494 19.76 -16.13 16.53
CA ARG A 494 19.22 -15.88 15.21
C ARG A 494 19.97 -16.73 14.19
N GLU A 495 19.41 -17.83 13.72
CA GLU A 495 19.84 -18.47 12.48
C GLU A 495 18.82 -18.21 11.37
N VAL A 496 19.37 -17.68 10.28
CA VAL A 496 18.66 -17.42 9.02
C VAL A 496 18.33 -18.78 8.40
N VAL A 497 17.05 -19.03 8.17
CA VAL A 497 16.62 -20.16 7.36
C VAL A 497 16.94 -19.84 5.90
N GLU A 498 18.03 -20.42 5.37
CA GLU A 498 18.27 -20.47 3.93
C GLU A 498 17.17 -21.32 3.28
N THR A 499 16.28 -20.65 2.55
CA THR A 499 15.35 -21.34 1.66
C THR A 499 16.15 -21.85 0.45
N ALA A 500 16.22 -23.16 0.28
CA ALA A 500 16.80 -23.76 -0.92
C ALA A 500 16.05 -23.30 -2.18
N PRO A 501 16.76 -23.03 -3.30
CA PRO A 501 16.15 -22.57 -4.53
C PRO A 501 15.24 -23.65 -5.13
N VAL A 502 14.03 -23.24 -5.49
CA VAL A 502 13.12 -24.08 -6.28
C VAL A 502 13.66 -24.16 -7.71
N GLU A 503 14.17 -25.31 -8.10
CA GLU A 503 14.48 -25.60 -9.50
C GLU A 503 13.19 -25.64 -10.33
N THR A 504 13.01 -24.65 -11.20
CA THR A 504 12.02 -24.70 -12.28
C THR A 504 12.59 -25.58 -13.40
N LYS A 505 12.07 -26.78 -13.56
CA LYS A 505 12.19 -27.51 -14.82
C LYS A 505 10.99 -27.24 -15.70
N SER A 506 11.31 -26.69 -16.88
CA SER A 506 10.61 -26.59 -18.19
C SER A 506 9.10 -26.78 -18.20
#